data_a87078bc419eeba0ff28dd6716847da0
#
_entry.id   a87078bc419eeba0ff28dd6716847da0
#
_cell.length_a   1.000
_cell.length_b   1.000
_cell.length_c   1.000
_cell.angle_alpha   90.00
_cell.angle_beta   90.00
_cell.angle_gamma   90.00
#
_symmetry.space_group_name_H-M   'P 1'
#
loop_
_entity.id
_entity.type
_entity.pdbx_description
1 polymer ?
#
loop_
_entity_poly.entity_id
_entity_poly.type
_entity_poly.pdbx_seq_one_letter_code
_entity_poly.pdbx_strand_id
1 'polypeptide(L)'
;AHGIRDENGAEQLIFETTGSAVNHIDITNAATGAGAQIGAVGDDSNLNLRLRPKGTGVIEAMGATNPGTIQLNCESNSHGIKLTSPPHSSGQSYELKFPTGNVTADRFLKVASVTGSGTTGVGQLSFAEVSGGTSWQAVKTSGFTAVAGEGYFINTTSGAIEMDLP
;
A
#
# COMPACT_ATOMS: atom_id res chain seq x y z
N ALA A 1 -4.79 3.01 -38.18
CA ALA A 1 -5.44 2.47 -36.99
C ALA A 1 -6.78 1.86 -37.36
N HIS A 2 -7.13 0.74 -36.73
CA HIS A 2 -8.44 0.13 -36.84
C HIS A 2 -9.14 0.28 -35.47
N GLY A 3 -10.45 0.51 -35.46
CA GLY A 3 -11.15 0.76 -34.20
C GLY A 3 -12.64 0.48 -34.27
N ILE A 4 -13.25 0.44 -33.10
CA ILE A 4 -14.71 0.39 -32.93
C ILE A 4 -15.18 1.83 -32.73
N ARG A 5 -16.28 2.21 -33.43
CA ARG A 5 -16.86 3.53 -33.34
C ARG A 5 -18.31 3.43 -32.81
N ASP A 6 -18.78 4.51 -32.21
CA ASP A 6 -20.17 4.64 -31.80
C ASP A 6 -21.10 4.99 -33.01
N GLU A 7 -22.37 5.14 -32.73
CA GLU A 7 -23.39 5.49 -33.75
C GLU A 7 -23.20 6.87 -34.40
N ASN A 8 -22.47 7.77 -33.74
CA ASN A 8 -22.14 9.11 -34.24
C ASN A 8 -20.78 9.14 -34.97
N GLY A 9 -20.10 7.99 -35.10
CA GLY A 9 -18.81 7.87 -35.74
C GLY A 9 -17.62 8.23 -34.83
N ALA A 10 -17.84 8.54 -33.53
CA ALA A 10 -16.78 8.79 -32.59
C ALA A 10 -16.03 7.49 -32.19
N GLU A 11 -14.74 7.60 -31.94
CA GLU A 11 -13.89 6.46 -31.64
C GLU A 11 -14.10 6.00 -30.20
N GLN A 12 -14.52 4.74 -30.03
CA GLN A 12 -14.67 4.09 -28.71
C GLN A 12 -13.44 3.26 -28.35
N LEU A 13 -12.84 2.58 -29.32
CA LEU A 13 -11.65 1.75 -29.11
C LEU A 13 -10.79 1.79 -30.38
N ILE A 14 -9.52 2.16 -30.21
CA ILE A 14 -8.53 2.20 -31.29
C ILE A 14 -7.55 1.05 -31.12
N PHE A 15 -7.31 0.30 -32.19
CA PHE A 15 -6.26 -0.70 -32.26
C PHE A 15 -5.06 -0.14 -33.01
N GLU A 16 -3.96 0.07 -32.30
CA GLU A 16 -2.67 0.45 -32.89
C GLU A 16 -1.81 -0.78 -33.11
N THR A 17 -1.03 -0.77 -34.17
CA THR A 17 -0.15 -1.90 -34.52
C THR A 17 1.30 -1.57 -34.27
N THR A 18 2.03 -2.52 -33.70
CA THR A 18 3.49 -2.51 -33.59
C THR A 18 4.06 -3.50 -34.60
N GLY A 19 5.09 -3.09 -35.34
CA GLY A 19 5.79 -4.00 -36.27
C GLY A 19 6.35 -5.23 -35.51
N SER A 20 6.18 -6.41 -36.07
CA SER A 20 6.66 -7.69 -35.49
C SER A 20 6.09 -7.99 -34.10
N ALA A 21 4.85 -7.53 -33.82
CA ALA A 21 4.19 -7.83 -32.54
C ALA A 21 3.90 -9.33 -32.40
N VAL A 22 4.30 -9.89 -31.27
CA VAL A 22 4.04 -11.30 -30.89
C VAL A 22 3.15 -11.41 -29.66
N ASN A 23 2.91 -10.28 -28.97
CA ASN A 23 2.13 -10.18 -27.73
C ASN A 23 0.89 -9.33 -27.95
N HIS A 24 -0.20 -9.69 -27.28
CA HIS A 24 -1.48 -8.98 -27.43
C HIS A 24 -2.31 -9.05 -26.15
N ILE A 25 -3.45 -8.36 -26.14
CA ILE A 25 -4.46 -8.45 -25.09
C ILE A 25 -5.54 -9.45 -25.55
N ASP A 26 -5.89 -10.39 -24.69
CA ASP A 26 -7.11 -11.18 -24.84
C ASP A 26 -8.22 -10.71 -23.89
N ILE A 27 -9.46 -10.92 -24.30
CA ILE A 27 -10.65 -10.67 -23.48
C ILE A 27 -11.47 -11.95 -23.49
N THR A 28 -11.62 -12.55 -22.32
CA THR A 28 -12.33 -13.82 -22.16
C THR A 28 -13.60 -13.62 -21.33
N ASN A 29 -14.74 -14.08 -21.83
CA ASN A 29 -15.99 -14.14 -21.08
C ASN A 29 -15.94 -15.30 -20.06
N ALA A 30 -16.95 -15.38 -19.19
CA ALA A 30 -17.01 -16.37 -18.13
C ALA A 30 -18.40 -16.98 -17.98
N ALA A 31 -18.44 -18.23 -17.49
CA ALA A 31 -19.67 -18.87 -17.04
C ALA A 31 -20.17 -18.28 -15.73
N THR A 32 -21.40 -18.61 -15.33
CA THR A 32 -21.96 -18.22 -14.03
C THR A 32 -21.05 -18.60 -12.88
N GLY A 33 -20.75 -17.64 -12.00
CA GLY A 33 -19.87 -17.83 -10.83
C GLY A 33 -18.39 -17.61 -11.11
N ALA A 34 -17.98 -17.33 -12.35
CA ALA A 34 -16.61 -16.97 -12.70
C ALA A 34 -16.53 -15.52 -13.20
N GLY A 35 -15.36 -14.91 -13.15
CA GLY A 35 -15.09 -13.54 -13.63
C GLY A 35 -14.61 -13.50 -15.08
N ALA A 36 -15.11 -12.56 -15.89
CA ALA A 36 -14.50 -12.24 -17.18
C ALA A 36 -13.07 -11.70 -16.98
N GLN A 37 -12.20 -11.93 -17.96
CA GLN A 37 -10.78 -11.62 -17.84
C GLN A 37 -10.30 -10.70 -18.97
N ILE A 38 -9.30 -9.87 -18.64
CA ILE A 38 -8.46 -9.17 -19.61
C ILE A 38 -7.03 -9.66 -19.35
N GLY A 39 -6.43 -10.34 -20.31
CA GLY A 39 -5.11 -10.97 -20.19
C GLY A 39 -4.07 -10.34 -21.14
N ALA A 40 -2.80 -10.36 -20.75
CA ALA A 40 -1.67 -10.13 -21.62
C ALA A 40 -1.11 -11.51 -22.02
N VAL A 41 -1.15 -11.84 -23.31
CA VAL A 41 -0.78 -13.15 -23.86
C VAL A 41 0.12 -13.00 -25.08
N GLY A 42 0.91 -14.04 -25.42
CA GLY A 42 1.80 -14.02 -26.57
C GLY A 42 2.97 -15.01 -26.43
N ASP A 43 4.00 -14.80 -27.24
CA ASP A 43 5.15 -15.71 -27.34
C ASP A 43 6.18 -15.48 -26.24
N ASP A 44 6.21 -14.28 -25.61
CA ASP A 44 7.15 -14.01 -24.53
C ASP A 44 6.74 -14.71 -23.23
N SER A 45 7.74 -15.22 -22.50
CA SER A 45 7.51 -15.96 -21.25
C SER A 45 6.97 -15.10 -20.11
N ASN A 46 7.22 -13.78 -20.12
CA ASN A 46 6.81 -12.84 -19.09
C ASN A 46 6.26 -11.57 -19.72
N LEU A 47 4.99 -11.28 -19.46
CA LEU A 47 4.26 -10.14 -20.00
C LEU A 47 3.62 -9.31 -18.88
N ASN A 48 3.70 -8.00 -19.00
CA ASN A 48 3.00 -7.08 -18.10
C ASN A 48 1.70 -6.61 -18.75
N LEU A 49 0.60 -6.70 -18.03
CA LEU A 49 -0.62 -5.94 -18.36
C LEU A 49 -0.44 -4.49 -17.91
N ARG A 50 -0.43 -3.54 -18.86
CA ARG A 50 -0.23 -2.11 -18.59
C ARG A 50 -1.53 -1.34 -18.76
N LEU A 51 -2.02 -0.75 -17.67
CA LEU A 51 -3.14 0.18 -17.67
C LEU A 51 -2.58 1.59 -17.45
N ARG A 52 -2.80 2.50 -18.42
CA ARG A 52 -2.19 3.84 -18.40
C ARG A 52 -3.25 4.93 -18.58
N PRO A 53 -3.67 5.58 -17.49
CA PRO A 53 -4.50 6.78 -17.60
C PRO A 53 -3.74 7.95 -18.25
N LYS A 54 -4.44 9.00 -18.64
CA LYS A 54 -3.88 10.22 -19.24
C LYS A 54 -3.85 11.37 -18.23
N GLY A 55 -2.77 12.15 -18.24
CA GLY A 55 -2.60 13.34 -17.39
C GLY A 55 -2.64 13.00 -15.91
N THR A 56 -3.53 13.62 -15.17
CA THR A 56 -3.75 13.40 -13.73
C THR A 56 -4.80 12.33 -13.42
N GLY A 57 -5.28 11.61 -14.44
CA GLY A 57 -6.24 10.52 -14.26
C GLY A 57 -5.65 9.36 -13.46
N VAL A 58 -6.52 8.52 -12.91
CA VAL A 58 -6.17 7.36 -12.09
C VAL A 58 -6.81 6.08 -12.64
N ILE A 59 -6.37 4.93 -12.18
CA ILE A 59 -7.06 3.65 -12.38
C ILE A 59 -8.00 3.46 -11.19
N GLU A 60 -9.31 3.45 -11.44
CA GLU A 60 -10.33 3.33 -10.41
C GLU A 60 -10.87 1.90 -10.33
N ALA A 61 -10.79 1.30 -9.14
CA ALA A 61 -11.56 0.10 -8.80
C ALA A 61 -12.92 0.54 -8.24
N MET A 62 -13.91 0.67 -9.13
CA MET A 62 -15.22 1.19 -8.76
C MET A 62 -16.03 0.20 -7.94
N GLY A 63 -16.72 0.71 -6.92
CA GLY A 63 -17.76 -0.02 -6.20
C GLY A 63 -19.10 0.04 -6.92
N ALA A 64 -19.99 -0.89 -6.60
CA ALA A 64 -21.42 -0.81 -6.98
C ALA A 64 -22.28 -0.70 -5.72
N THR A 65 -22.63 -1.83 -5.10
CA THR A 65 -23.31 -1.88 -3.79
C THR A 65 -22.33 -2.08 -2.62
N ASN A 66 -21.08 -2.42 -2.94
CA ASN A 66 -19.98 -2.62 -1.98
C ASN A 66 -18.82 -1.70 -2.34
N PRO A 67 -17.92 -1.40 -1.39
CA PRO A 67 -16.73 -0.59 -1.64
C PRO A 67 -15.84 -1.16 -2.74
N GLY A 68 -15.22 -0.28 -3.53
CA GLY A 68 -14.22 -0.66 -4.52
C GLY A 68 -13.06 -1.43 -3.87
N THR A 69 -12.66 -2.55 -4.46
CA THR A 69 -11.70 -3.49 -3.88
C THR A 69 -10.75 -4.02 -4.94
N ILE A 70 -9.44 -4.05 -4.62
CA ILE A 70 -8.43 -4.76 -5.42
C ILE A 70 -7.97 -5.97 -4.61
N GLN A 71 -7.99 -7.16 -5.22
CA GLN A 71 -7.50 -8.40 -4.61
C GLN A 71 -6.19 -8.82 -5.26
N LEU A 72 -5.20 -9.12 -4.43
CA LEU A 72 -3.91 -9.70 -4.83
C LEU A 72 -3.95 -11.17 -4.44
N ASN A 73 -4.01 -12.05 -5.43
CA ASN A 73 -4.07 -13.49 -5.23
C ASN A 73 -2.69 -14.12 -5.07
N CYS A 74 -2.64 -15.29 -4.44
CA CYS A 74 -1.47 -16.16 -4.48
C CYS A 74 -1.28 -16.76 -5.89
N GLU A 75 -0.14 -17.44 -6.10
CA GLU A 75 0.24 -18.06 -7.37
C GLU A 75 -0.77 -19.10 -7.89
N SER A 76 -1.56 -19.69 -7.02
CA SER A 76 -2.61 -20.67 -7.37
C SER A 76 -4.02 -20.07 -7.43
N ASN A 77 -4.17 -18.76 -7.22
CA ASN A 77 -5.45 -18.05 -7.22
C ASN A 77 -6.50 -18.59 -6.22
N SER A 78 -6.09 -19.38 -5.23
CA SER A 78 -6.99 -20.02 -4.26
C SER A 78 -7.31 -19.14 -3.06
N HIS A 79 -6.47 -18.16 -2.76
CA HIS A 79 -6.63 -17.17 -1.68
C HIS A 79 -5.85 -15.89 -2.01
N GLY A 80 -6.13 -14.80 -1.29
CA GLY A 80 -5.45 -13.51 -1.51
C GLY A 80 -5.79 -12.47 -0.45
N ILE A 81 -5.07 -11.35 -0.51
CA ILE A 81 -5.34 -10.17 0.32
C ILE A 81 -6.10 -9.12 -0.46
N LYS A 82 -6.91 -8.34 0.22
CA LYS A 82 -7.75 -7.29 -0.38
C LYS A 82 -7.36 -5.91 0.14
N LEU A 83 -7.28 -4.95 -0.78
CA LEU A 83 -7.26 -3.52 -0.50
C LEU A 83 -8.65 -2.97 -0.81
N THR A 84 -9.35 -2.51 0.22
CA THR A 84 -10.75 -2.08 0.11
C THR A 84 -10.89 -0.64 0.60
N SER A 85 -11.65 0.18 -0.13
CA SER A 85 -11.96 1.55 0.28
C SER A 85 -12.86 1.56 1.53
N PRO A 86 -12.85 2.64 2.34
CA PRO A 86 -13.79 2.77 3.45
C PRO A 86 -15.25 2.78 2.96
N PRO A 87 -16.23 2.46 3.85
CA PRO A 87 -17.64 2.49 3.47
C PRO A 87 -18.11 3.92 3.19
N HIS A 88 -19.12 4.08 2.34
CA HIS A 88 -19.69 5.39 1.99
C HIS A 88 -20.07 6.24 3.22
N SER A 89 -20.59 5.61 4.27
CA SER A 89 -20.99 6.29 5.50
C SER A 89 -19.85 6.97 6.25
N SER A 90 -18.60 6.61 6.00
CA SER A 90 -17.43 7.26 6.62
C SER A 90 -17.12 8.62 6.01
N GLY A 91 -17.58 8.92 4.80
CA GLY A 91 -17.35 10.18 4.08
C GLY A 91 -15.89 10.50 3.79
N GLN A 92 -14.98 9.53 3.83
CA GLN A 92 -13.54 9.74 3.72
C GLN A 92 -13.04 9.60 2.27
N SER A 93 -12.12 10.51 1.87
CA SER A 93 -11.47 10.54 0.55
C SER A 93 -9.98 10.85 0.67
N TYR A 94 -9.29 10.26 1.65
CA TYR A 94 -7.87 10.50 1.87
C TYR A 94 -6.98 9.77 0.85
N GLU A 95 -5.78 10.31 0.65
CA GLU A 95 -4.71 9.69 -0.13
C GLU A 95 -3.58 9.22 0.80
N LEU A 96 -2.97 8.07 0.53
CA LEU A 96 -1.74 7.61 1.17
C LEU A 96 -0.63 7.52 0.13
N LYS A 97 0.41 8.33 0.28
CA LYS A 97 1.61 8.30 -0.57
C LYS A 97 2.67 7.40 0.03
N PHE A 98 3.15 6.43 -0.75
CA PHE A 98 4.25 5.56 -0.33
C PHE A 98 5.52 6.34 -0.01
N PRO A 99 6.43 5.78 0.83
CA PRO A 99 7.70 6.42 1.16
C PRO A 99 8.55 6.74 -0.07
N THR A 100 9.27 7.85 -0.02
CA THR A 100 10.24 8.23 -1.05
C THR A 100 11.57 7.49 -0.94
N GLY A 101 11.86 6.90 0.24
CA GLY A 101 13.04 6.10 0.49
C GLY A 101 12.80 4.61 0.21
N ASN A 102 13.90 3.85 0.09
CA ASN A 102 13.84 2.41 -0.12
C ASN A 102 13.38 1.67 1.15
N VAL A 103 12.90 0.44 0.98
CA VAL A 103 12.58 -0.47 2.11
C VAL A 103 13.84 -0.80 2.90
N THR A 104 13.69 -0.92 4.21
CA THR A 104 14.76 -1.32 5.14
C THR A 104 14.17 -2.32 6.13
N ALA A 105 14.95 -3.33 6.52
CA ALA A 105 14.53 -4.31 7.51
C ALA A 105 14.19 -3.63 8.86
N ASP A 106 13.36 -4.30 9.64
CA ASP A 106 12.95 -3.88 10.99
C ASP A 106 12.29 -2.48 11.05
N ARG A 107 11.55 -2.12 10.01
CA ARG A 107 10.79 -0.88 9.90
C ARG A 107 9.30 -1.15 9.70
N PHE A 108 8.48 -0.25 10.20
CA PHE A 108 7.05 -0.22 9.92
C PHE A 108 6.66 1.04 9.14
N LEU A 109 5.54 0.96 8.42
CA LEU A 109 4.98 2.12 7.75
C LEU A 109 4.19 2.97 8.73
N LYS A 110 4.49 4.26 8.78
CA LYS A 110 3.70 5.25 9.52
C LYS A 110 3.34 6.44 8.62
N VAL A 111 2.27 7.13 8.97
CA VAL A 111 1.98 8.45 8.39
C VAL A 111 2.94 9.45 9.03
N ALA A 112 3.88 9.96 8.24
CA ALA A 112 4.92 10.90 8.70
C ALA A 112 4.42 12.34 8.76
N SER A 113 3.59 12.72 7.79
CA SER A 113 2.97 14.04 7.73
C SER A 113 1.63 13.96 7.02
N VAL A 114 0.77 14.94 7.27
CA VAL A 114 -0.52 15.09 6.59
C VAL A 114 -0.61 16.50 6.04
N THR A 115 -1.03 16.63 4.78
CA THR A 115 -1.42 17.90 4.17
C THR A 115 -2.91 17.87 3.86
N GLY A 116 -3.57 19.03 3.88
CA GLY A 116 -5.03 19.10 3.84
C GLY A 116 -5.67 18.82 5.19
N SER A 117 -6.99 18.77 5.22
CA SER A 117 -7.77 18.59 6.45
C SER A 117 -9.13 17.94 6.19
N GLY A 118 -9.84 17.59 7.26
CA GLY A 118 -11.17 16.99 7.17
C GLY A 118 -11.13 15.61 6.52
N THR A 119 -11.96 15.40 5.50
CA THR A 119 -12.15 14.10 4.84
C THR A 119 -11.21 13.83 3.67
N THR A 120 -10.37 14.82 3.27
CA THR A 120 -9.54 14.77 2.05
C THR A 120 -8.04 14.93 2.32
N GLY A 121 -7.59 14.53 3.50
CA GLY A 121 -6.18 14.61 3.87
C GLY A 121 -5.28 13.74 2.98
N VAL A 122 -4.06 14.21 2.72
CA VAL A 122 -3.01 13.45 2.04
C VAL A 122 -1.94 13.08 3.04
N GLY A 123 -1.82 11.79 3.35
CA GLY A 123 -0.84 11.23 4.26
C GLY A 123 0.43 10.78 3.52
N GLN A 124 1.56 11.39 3.81
CA GLN A 124 2.85 10.90 3.36
C GLN A 124 3.33 9.78 4.30
N LEU A 125 3.53 8.58 3.76
CA LEU A 125 4.09 7.47 4.52
C LEU A 125 5.61 7.54 4.60
N SER A 126 6.18 7.00 5.67
CA SER A 126 7.61 6.76 5.83
C SER A 126 7.87 5.43 6.52
N PHE A 127 9.06 4.87 6.32
CA PHE A 127 9.56 3.75 7.12
C PHE A 127 10.14 4.29 8.43
N ALA A 128 9.72 3.74 9.55
CA ALA A 128 10.14 4.15 10.88
C ALA A 128 10.58 2.98 11.73
N GLU A 129 11.50 3.24 12.63
CA GLU A 129 11.85 2.29 13.69
C GLU A 129 10.71 2.16 14.69
N VAL A 130 10.58 1.00 15.30
CA VAL A 130 9.79 0.83 16.51
C VAL A 130 10.58 1.49 17.64
N SER A 131 10.40 2.81 17.82
CA SER A 131 10.92 3.51 18.98
C SER A 131 9.86 3.46 20.08
N GLY A 132 10.14 2.83 21.18
CA GLY A 132 9.23 2.90 22.32
C GLY A 132 9.09 1.66 23.19
N GLY A 133 10.08 0.77 23.20
CA GLY A 133 10.29 -0.07 24.36
C GLY A 133 11.21 0.68 25.33
N THR A 134 10.91 0.63 26.64
CA THR A 134 11.87 1.00 27.65
C THR A 134 13.16 0.19 27.44
N SER A 135 14.28 0.87 27.17
CA SER A 135 15.60 0.21 27.08
C SER A 135 16.01 -0.23 28.48
N TRP A 136 15.79 -1.50 28.81
CA TRP A 136 16.16 -2.03 30.11
C TRP A 136 17.68 -2.12 30.27
N GLN A 137 18.17 -1.43 31.25
CA GLN A 137 19.60 -1.37 31.56
C GLN A 137 20.02 -2.48 32.55
N ALA A 138 21.34 -2.72 32.67
CA ALA A 138 21.87 -3.61 33.67
C ALA A 138 21.45 -3.17 35.08
N VAL A 139 21.32 -4.14 36.02
CA VAL A 139 20.91 -3.86 37.39
C VAL A 139 21.89 -2.85 38.03
N LYS A 140 21.34 -1.76 38.55
CA LYS A 140 22.11 -0.73 39.25
C LYS A 140 22.35 -1.14 40.72
N THR A 141 23.58 -1.05 41.14
CA THR A 141 24.04 -1.37 42.52
C THR A 141 24.71 -0.19 43.25
N SER A 142 24.80 0.96 42.59
CA SER A 142 25.31 2.24 43.09
C SER A 142 24.53 3.40 42.52
N GLY A 143 24.75 4.60 43.05
CA GLY A 143 24.09 5.82 42.54
C GLY A 143 24.33 6.06 41.07
N PHE A 144 23.31 6.60 40.37
CA PHE A 144 23.34 6.86 38.91
C PHE A 144 22.37 7.96 38.54
N THR A 145 22.61 8.57 37.37
CA THR A 145 21.67 9.49 36.74
C THR A 145 20.80 8.72 35.73
N ALA A 146 19.48 8.82 35.83
CA ALA A 146 18.56 8.18 34.91
C ALA A 146 18.56 8.89 33.55
N VAL A 147 18.30 8.13 32.49
CA VAL A 147 18.21 8.63 31.10
C VAL A 147 16.77 8.44 30.60
N ALA A 148 16.24 9.45 29.94
CA ALA A 148 14.89 9.37 29.38
C ALA A 148 14.77 8.21 28.39
N GLY A 149 13.71 7.37 28.52
CA GLY A 149 13.48 6.18 27.71
C GLY A 149 14.19 4.91 28.20
N GLU A 150 14.95 4.97 29.27
CA GLU A 150 15.56 3.79 29.89
C GLU A 150 14.75 3.30 31.10
N GLY A 151 14.79 1.99 31.33
CA GLY A 151 14.26 1.33 32.54
C GLY A 151 15.40 0.71 33.37
N TYR A 152 15.26 0.76 34.68
CA TYR A 152 16.32 0.29 35.58
C TYR A 152 15.75 -0.64 36.64
N PHE A 153 16.40 -1.78 36.84
CA PHE A 153 16.28 -2.57 38.06
C PHE A 153 17.33 -2.11 39.06
N ILE A 154 16.88 -1.82 40.28
CA ILE A 154 17.76 -1.31 41.33
C ILE A 154 17.90 -2.39 42.40
N ASN A 155 19.15 -2.78 42.72
CA ASN A 155 19.44 -3.71 43.80
C ASN A 155 19.89 -2.95 45.05
N THR A 156 19.00 -2.83 46.03
CA THR A 156 19.25 -2.13 47.31
C THR A 156 19.72 -3.05 48.42
N THR A 157 20.11 -4.29 48.14
CA THR A 157 20.52 -5.28 49.16
C THR A 157 21.71 -4.79 50.00
N SER A 158 22.62 -3.99 49.44
CA SER A 158 23.81 -3.45 50.09
C SER A 158 23.63 -2.03 50.64
N GLY A 159 22.46 -1.45 50.55
CA GLY A 159 22.16 -0.10 51.03
C GLY A 159 21.27 0.71 50.08
N ALA A 160 20.96 1.93 50.47
CA ALA A 160 20.19 2.86 49.61
C ALA A 160 21.00 3.26 48.38
N ILE A 161 20.29 3.43 47.24
CA ILE A 161 20.87 3.91 45.97
C ILE A 161 20.19 5.25 45.64
N GLU A 162 20.98 6.25 45.39
CA GLU A 162 20.52 7.56 44.91
C GLU A 162 20.35 7.53 43.39
N MET A 163 19.24 8.03 42.92
CA MET A 163 18.93 8.15 41.48
C MET A 163 18.63 9.59 41.18
N ASP A 164 19.46 10.24 40.39
CA ASP A 164 19.22 11.57 39.85
C ASP A 164 18.32 11.48 38.62
N LEU A 165 17.34 12.37 38.52
CA LEU A 165 16.50 12.50 37.35
C LEU A 165 17.21 13.34 36.27
N PRO A 166 16.95 13.08 34.99
CA PRO A 166 17.57 13.81 33.87
C PRO A 166 17.09 15.25 33.78
#